data_52bf60b9f94a051a5b49e60e568a69ab
#
_entry.id   52bf60b9f94a051a5b49e60e568a69ab
#
_cell.length_a   1.000
_cell.length_b   1.000
_cell.length_c   1.000
_cell.angle_alpha   90.00
_cell.angle_beta   90.00
_cell.angle_gamma   90.00
#
_symmetry.space_group_name_H-M   'P 1'
#
loop_
_entity.id
_entity.type
_entity.pdbx_description
1 polymer ?
#
loop_
_entity_poly.entity_id
_entity_poly.type
_entity_poly.pdbx_seq_one_letter_code
_entity_poly.pdbx_strand_id
1 'polypeptide(L)'
;MKRKKINYQLLLRRVCLIVLDIFLIILSSLMALATRFEFDVRQIPEEFFSVLLDYGVLMIFVTLIVFGVFRIYSSLWEYAGLEETFKIIGAVVFSSLCDMAIVVGMGKHLPRSYYVIRTFYLIALVGGSRFFYRLLRLRYRKRQHYSIKKKKKIMLIGAGEAGRTLIQEIQNSRYLDQKICCVIDDNRRKIGRYILGIRVVGDRNAIKRSVERYGIEQIIIAIPSAGSRKLRPILDICKDTEIGRAHV
;
A
#
# COMPACT_ATOMS: atom_id res chain seq x y z
N MET A 1 23.29 13.08 22.97
CA MET A 1 22.13 13.54 22.16
C MET A 1 22.34 13.16 20.70
N LYS A 2 21.70 12.07 20.20
CA LYS A 2 21.77 11.67 18.78
C LYS A 2 20.89 12.61 17.95
N ARG A 3 21.49 13.47 17.12
CA ARG A 3 20.77 14.26 16.09
C ARG A 3 20.01 13.30 15.20
N LYS A 4 18.65 13.29 15.28
CA LYS A 4 17.78 12.63 14.30
C LYS A 4 18.07 13.22 12.92
N LYS A 5 18.73 12.47 12.04
CA LYS A 5 18.84 12.85 10.62
C LYS A 5 17.42 13.03 10.08
N ILE A 6 17.05 14.26 9.78
CA ILE A 6 15.76 14.59 9.16
C ILE A 6 15.77 13.91 7.78
N ASN A 7 14.83 13.02 7.58
CA ASN A 7 14.73 12.29 6.32
C ASN A 7 14.07 13.24 5.30
N TYR A 8 14.90 13.99 4.54
CA TYR A 8 14.47 15.02 3.58
C TYR A 8 13.38 14.51 2.61
N GLN A 9 13.44 13.25 2.22
CA GLN A 9 12.42 12.64 1.36
C GLN A 9 11.04 12.55 2.03
N LEU A 10 10.99 12.28 3.33
CA LEU A 10 9.73 12.26 4.07
C LEU A 10 9.16 13.66 4.28
N LEU A 11 10.04 14.64 4.52
CA LEU A 11 9.64 16.05 4.65
C LEU A 11 9.08 16.57 3.33
N LEU A 12 9.80 16.39 2.23
CA LEU A 12 9.37 16.82 0.90
C LEU A 12 8.01 16.21 0.54
N ARG A 13 7.81 14.93 0.82
CA ARG A 13 6.52 14.26 0.58
C ARG A 13 5.38 14.89 1.37
N ARG A 14 5.60 15.22 2.66
CA ARG A 14 4.58 15.89 3.48
C ARG A 14 4.22 17.26 2.93
N VAL A 15 5.21 18.04 2.54
CA VAL A 15 5.01 19.36 1.94
C VAL A 15 4.21 19.25 0.64
N CYS A 16 4.56 18.34 -0.26
CA CYS A 16 3.80 18.12 -1.50
C CYS A 16 2.33 17.74 -1.23
N LEU A 17 2.08 16.91 -0.20
CA LEU A 17 0.71 16.54 0.17
C LEU A 17 -0.07 17.72 0.73
N ILE A 18 0.54 18.57 1.55
CA ILE A 18 -0.11 19.77 2.10
C ILE A 18 -0.45 20.75 0.96
N VAL A 19 0.48 20.99 0.04
CA VAL A 19 0.24 21.85 -1.12
C VAL A 19 -0.90 21.33 -1.99
N LEU A 20 -0.92 20.01 -2.24
CA LEU A 20 -2.02 19.38 -2.95
C LEU A 20 -3.36 19.56 -2.21
N ASP A 21 -3.39 19.36 -0.89
CA ASP A 21 -4.61 19.48 -0.11
C ASP A 21 -5.11 20.93 -0.10
N ILE A 22 -4.25 21.94 -0.02
CA ILE A 22 -4.63 23.35 -0.19
C ILE A 22 -5.36 23.57 -1.52
N PHE A 23 -4.79 23.06 -2.61
CA PHE A 23 -5.42 23.14 -3.93
C PHE A 23 -6.79 22.45 -3.96
N LEU A 24 -6.91 21.23 -3.37
CA LEU A 24 -8.16 20.48 -3.34
C LEU A 24 -9.22 21.14 -2.45
N ILE A 25 -8.83 21.81 -1.36
CA ILE A 25 -9.73 22.58 -0.49
C ILE A 25 -10.30 23.78 -1.27
N ILE A 26 -9.46 24.52 -1.98
CA ILE A 26 -9.91 25.66 -2.81
C ILE A 26 -10.84 25.14 -3.91
N LEU A 27 -10.44 24.10 -4.62
CA LEU A 27 -11.22 23.51 -5.70
C LEU A 27 -12.59 23.02 -5.21
N SER A 28 -12.64 22.32 -4.07
CA SER A 28 -13.91 21.85 -3.48
C SER A 28 -14.85 23.00 -3.11
N SER A 29 -14.31 24.13 -2.62
CA SER A 29 -15.08 25.30 -2.26
C SER A 29 -15.67 26.00 -3.49
N LEU A 30 -14.86 26.15 -4.55
CA LEU A 30 -15.31 26.72 -5.82
C LEU A 30 -16.35 25.81 -6.50
N MET A 31 -16.11 24.50 -6.54
CA MET A 31 -17.06 23.54 -7.12
C MET A 31 -18.38 23.50 -6.34
N ALA A 32 -18.33 23.60 -5.02
CA ALA A 32 -19.55 23.64 -4.21
C ALA A 32 -20.39 24.87 -4.50
N LEU A 33 -19.74 26.03 -4.64
CA LEU A 33 -20.44 27.29 -4.99
C LEU A 33 -21.00 27.18 -6.41
N ALA A 34 -20.21 26.76 -7.38
CA ALA A 34 -20.64 26.59 -8.77
C ALA A 34 -21.83 25.62 -8.88
N THR A 35 -21.75 24.45 -8.23
CA THR A 35 -22.85 23.46 -8.23
C THR A 35 -24.12 24.03 -7.59
N ARG A 36 -24.00 24.81 -6.52
CA ARG A 36 -25.17 25.43 -5.86
C ARG A 36 -25.92 26.40 -6.80
N PHE A 37 -25.22 27.04 -7.72
CA PHE A 37 -25.77 28.01 -8.69
C PHE A 37 -25.76 27.47 -10.12
N GLU A 38 -25.91 26.11 -10.28
CA GLU A 38 -26.07 25.42 -11.56
C GLU A 38 -24.96 25.76 -12.59
N PHE A 39 -23.75 26.07 -12.09
CA PHE A 39 -22.59 26.51 -12.89
C PHE A 39 -22.76 27.83 -13.61
N ASP A 40 -23.81 28.62 -13.29
CA ASP A 40 -23.95 29.96 -13.80
C ASP A 40 -23.29 30.97 -12.83
N VAL A 41 -22.10 31.41 -13.18
CA VAL A 41 -21.29 32.32 -12.38
C VAL A 41 -21.98 33.68 -12.18
N ARG A 42 -22.88 34.07 -13.11
CA ARG A 42 -23.59 35.35 -13.05
C ARG A 42 -24.68 35.37 -11.98
N GLN A 43 -25.16 34.24 -11.57
CA GLN A 43 -26.17 34.09 -10.52
C GLN A 43 -25.57 34.03 -9.11
N ILE A 44 -24.23 33.95 -8.97
CA ILE A 44 -23.59 33.92 -7.67
C ILE A 44 -23.60 35.31 -7.06
N PRO A 45 -24.30 35.53 -5.93
CA PRO A 45 -24.27 36.82 -5.25
C PRO A 45 -22.85 37.19 -4.84
N GLU A 46 -22.47 38.45 -5.06
CA GLU A 46 -21.14 38.96 -4.70
C GLU A 46 -20.80 38.77 -3.22
N GLU A 47 -21.82 38.79 -2.35
CA GLU A 47 -21.66 38.51 -0.91
C GLU A 47 -21.06 37.13 -0.62
N PHE A 48 -21.45 36.09 -1.36
CA PHE A 48 -20.92 34.74 -1.13
C PHE A 48 -19.49 34.61 -1.64
N PHE A 49 -19.17 35.28 -2.73
CA PHE A 49 -17.83 35.31 -3.26
C PHE A 49 -16.89 36.11 -2.33
N SER A 50 -17.34 37.23 -1.78
CA SER A 50 -16.58 38.02 -0.81
C SER A 50 -16.28 37.20 0.47
N VAL A 51 -17.26 36.45 0.98
CA VAL A 51 -17.04 35.56 2.14
C VAL A 51 -15.96 34.50 1.84
N LEU A 52 -15.93 33.93 0.63
CA LEU A 52 -14.88 33.00 0.26
C LEU A 52 -13.49 33.66 0.19
N LEU A 53 -13.41 34.90 -0.28
CA LEU A 53 -12.14 35.63 -0.34
C LEU A 53 -11.67 36.04 1.05
N ASP A 54 -12.56 36.58 1.88
CA ASP A 54 -12.23 37.10 3.22
C ASP A 54 -11.86 35.97 4.21
N TYR A 55 -12.62 34.88 4.17
CA TYR A 55 -12.47 33.77 5.15
C TYR A 55 -11.87 32.51 4.55
N GLY A 56 -11.64 32.43 3.24
CA GLY A 56 -11.12 31.23 2.58
C GLY A 56 -9.76 30.81 3.11
N VAL A 57 -8.87 31.76 3.40
CA VAL A 57 -7.56 31.45 4.00
C VAL A 57 -7.73 30.83 5.38
N LEU A 58 -8.64 31.37 6.20
CA LEU A 58 -8.93 30.83 7.53
C LEU A 58 -9.51 29.42 7.45
N MET A 59 -10.45 29.17 6.53
CA MET A 59 -11.03 27.84 6.29
C MET A 59 -9.95 26.83 5.86
N ILE A 60 -9.01 27.24 5.00
CA ILE A 60 -7.88 26.39 4.60
C ILE A 60 -7.04 26.03 5.84
N PHE A 61 -6.69 27.02 6.65
CA PHE A 61 -5.90 26.81 7.86
C PHE A 61 -6.58 25.86 8.83
N VAL A 62 -7.87 26.05 9.10
CA VAL A 62 -8.65 25.20 9.99
C VAL A 62 -8.71 23.76 9.46
N THR A 63 -8.97 23.59 8.18
CA THR A 63 -9.00 22.26 7.55
C THR A 63 -7.64 21.57 7.66
N LEU A 64 -6.53 22.27 7.41
CA LEU A 64 -5.17 21.71 7.53
C LEU A 64 -4.81 21.33 8.97
N ILE A 65 -5.21 22.15 9.96
CA ILE A 65 -5.03 21.84 11.37
C ILE A 65 -5.79 20.57 11.73
N VAL A 66 -7.05 20.45 11.33
CA VAL A 66 -7.87 19.26 11.56
C VAL A 66 -7.20 18.03 10.91
N PHE A 67 -6.72 18.13 9.67
CA PHE A 67 -6.00 17.05 9.00
C PHE A 67 -4.72 16.65 9.75
N GLY A 68 -4.03 17.62 10.37
CA GLY A 68 -2.88 17.40 11.24
C GLY A 68 -3.25 16.62 12.51
N VAL A 69 -4.31 17.03 13.20
CA VAL A 69 -4.84 16.40 14.42
C VAL A 69 -5.26 14.95 14.14
N PHE A 70 -5.96 14.70 13.04
CA PHE A 70 -6.34 13.36 12.60
C PHE A 70 -5.17 12.53 12.06
N ARG A 71 -3.93 13.10 12.09
CA ARG A 71 -2.69 12.45 11.65
C ARG A 71 -2.72 11.94 10.19
N ILE A 72 -3.48 12.61 9.33
CA ILE A 72 -3.60 12.25 7.91
C ILE A 72 -2.24 12.28 7.20
N TYR A 73 -1.32 13.16 7.61
CA TYR A 73 0.03 13.29 7.03
C TYR A 73 1.07 12.34 7.61
N SER A 74 0.78 11.65 8.71
CA SER A 74 1.72 10.75 9.37
C SER A 74 1.52 9.28 9.02
N SER A 75 0.45 8.95 8.31
CA SER A 75 0.10 7.59 7.95
C SER A 75 1.02 7.02 6.87
N LEU A 76 1.39 5.76 7.05
CA LEU A 76 2.11 4.97 6.05
C LEU A 76 1.09 4.50 4.98
N TRP A 77 0.81 5.34 4.00
CA TRP A 77 -0.15 5.08 2.90
C TRP A 77 0.09 3.77 2.12
N GLU A 78 1.16 3.07 2.47
CA GLU A 78 1.52 1.79 1.88
C GLU A 78 0.57 0.66 2.34
N TYR A 79 0.05 0.78 3.55
CA TYR A 79 -0.83 -0.19 4.20
C TYR A 79 -2.21 0.40 4.53
N ALA A 80 -2.55 1.55 3.91
CA ALA A 80 -3.81 2.25 4.16
C ALA A 80 -5.00 1.32 3.91
N GLY A 81 -5.66 0.92 5.00
CA GLY A 81 -6.87 0.11 5.03
C GLY A 81 -8.13 0.96 5.10
N LEU A 82 -9.26 0.32 5.39
CA LEU A 82 -10.56 0.97 5.62
C LEU A 82 -10.50 2.01 6.74
N GLU A 83 -9.71 1.77 7.79
CA GLU A 83 -9.55 2.70 8.91
C GLU A 83 -9.08 4.09 8.49
N GLU A 84 -8.18 4.18 7.51
CA GLU A 84 -7.68 5.48 7.04
C GLU A 84 -8.71 6.23 6.20
N THR A 85 -9.54 5.50 5.47
CA THR A 85 -10.67 6.09 4.74
C THR A 85 -11.66 6.72 5.73
N PHE A 86 -12.00 6.03 6.80
CA PHE A 86 -12.86 6.60 7.86
C PHE A 86 -12.24 7.80 8.56
N LYS A 87 -10.92 7.82 8.79
CA LYS A 87 -10.22 9.00 9.33
C LYS A 87 -10.33 10.21 8.41
N ILE A 88 -10.19 10.01 7.09
CA ILE A 88 -10.35 11.10 6.11
C ILE A 88 -11.78 11.63 6.15
N ILE A 89 -12.79 10.75 6.09
CA ILE A 89 -14.20 11.15 6.15
C ILE A 89 -14.47 11.93 7.43
N GLY A 90 -14.07 11.41 8.58
CA GLY A 90 -14.24 12.07 9.87
C GLY A 90 -13.58 13.44 9.94
N ALA A 91 -12.33 13.55 9.46
CA ALA A 91 -11.60 14.82 9.45
C ALA A 91 -12.28 15.86 8.53
N VAL A 92 -12.75 15.44 7.35
CA VAL A 92 -13.42 16.34 6.40
C VAL A 92 -14.76 16.80 6.95
N VAL A 93 -15.57 15.90 7.52
CA VAL A 93 -16.85 16.27 8.14
C VAL A 93 -16.60 17.23 9.30
N PHE A 94 -15.66 16.92 10.18
CA PHE A 94 -15.33 17.77 11.32
C PHE A 94 -14.83 19.16 10.90
N SER A 95 -13.94 19.22 9.89
CA SER A 95 -13.46 20.52 9.36
C SER A 95 -14.60 21.34 8.77
N SER A 96 -15.53 20.72 8.05
CA SER A 96 -16.70 21.43 7.47
C SER A 96 -17.64 21.99 8.54
N LEU A 97 -17.78 21.30 9.68
CA LEU A 97 -18.54 21.80 10.82
C LEU A 97 -17.83 22.99 11.48
N CYS A 98 -16.51 22.94 11.63
CA CYS A 98 -15.71 24.05 12.14
C CYS A 98 -15.82 25.28 11.21
N ASP A 99 -15.69 25.09 9.90
CA ASP A 99 -15.80 26.16 8.92
C ASP A 99 -17.19 26.82 8.97
N MET A 100 -18.26 26.02 9.09
CA MET A 100 -19.62 26.53 9.26
C MET A 100 -19.76 27.35 10.54
N ALA A 101 -19.23 26.84 11.67
CA ALA A 101 -19.30 27.53 12.95
C ALA A 101 -18.56 28.87 12.93
N ILE A 102 -17.40 28.95 12.26
CA ILE A 102 -16.60 30.17 12.12
C ILE A 102 -17.37 31.23 11.30
N VAL A 103 -17.87 30.84 10.13
CA VAL A 103 -18.59 31.82 9.25
C VAL A 103 -19.84 32.35 9.92
N VAL A 104 -20.64 31.47 10.56
CA VAL A 104 -21.83 31.87 11.30
C VAL A 104 -21.47 32.75 12.52
N GLY A 105 -20.41 32.37 13.27
CA GLY A 105 -19.93 33.13 14.43
C GLY A 105 -19.43 34.52 14.07
N MET A 106 -19.01 34.76 12.83
CA MET A 106 -18.60 36.07 12.31
C MET A 106 -19.77 36.88 11.69
N GLY A 107 -21.00 36.42 11.90
CA GLY A 107 -22.20 37.09 11.40
C GLY A 107 -22.39 37.06 9.89
N LYS A 108 -21.63 36.15 9.20
CA LYS A 108 -21.77 35.95 7.76
C LYS A 108 -22.53 34.65 7.48
N HIS A 109 -23.18 34.60 6.32
CA HIS A 109 -24.00 33.45 5.96
C HIS A 109 -23.63 32.95 4.57
N LEU A 110 -23.33 31.63 4.49
CA LEU A 110 -23.31 30.87 3.25
C LEU A 110 -24.51 29.93 3.24
N PRO A 111 -25.05 29.57 2.07
CA PRO A 111 -26.17 28.63 1.98
C PRO A 111 -25.80 27.30 2.68
N ARG A 112 -26.71 26.75 3.49
CA ARG A 112 -26.47 25.49 4.20
C ARG A 112 -26.07 24.33 3.25
N SER A 113 -26.66 24.32 2.05
CA SER A 113 -26.31 23.35 1.00
C SER A 113 -24.85 23.44 0.53
N TYR A 114 -24.23 24.64 0.58
CA TYR A 114 -22.83 24.81 0.25
C TYR A 114 -21.92 23.95 1.10
N TYR A 115 -22.11 23.92 2.43
CA TYR A 115 -21.27 23.11 3.33
C TYR A 115 -21.41 21.62 3.05
N VAL A 116 -22.63 21.14 2.75
CA VAL A 116 -22.89 19.73 2.43
C VAL A 116 -22.21 19.37 1.11
N ILE A 117 -22.42 20.16 0.07
CA ILE A 117 -21.83 19.91 -1.26
C ILE A 117 -20.31 19.96 -1.18
N ARG A 118 -19.74 20.97 -0.49
CA ARG A 118 -18.29 21.09 -0.28
C ARG A 118 -17.72 19.87 0.44
N THR A 119 -18.39 19.36 1.46
CA THR A 119 -17.98 18.16 2.19
C THR A 119 -17.89 16.96 1.25
N PHE A 120 -18.88 16.72 0.41
CA PHE A 120 -18.86 15.64 -0.58
C PHE A 120 -17.70 15.79 -1.57
N TYR A 121 -17.51 16.99 -2.14
CA TYR A 121 -16.39 17.23 -3.04
C TYR A 121 -15.04 17.04 -2.35
N LEU A 122 -14.87 17.53 -1.13
CA LEU A 122 -13.63 17.42 -0.40
C LEU A 122 -13.31 15.97 -0.06
N ILE A 123 -14.29 15.16 0.35
CA ILE A 123 -14.12 13.70 0.55
C ILE A 123 -13.71 13.03 -0.75
N ALA A 124 -14.39 13.33 -1.87
CA ALA A 124 -14.10 12.73 -3.16
C ALA A 124 -12.69 13.12 -3.67
N LEU A 125 -12.33 14.38 -3.57
CA LEU A 125 -11.06 14.91 -4.06
C LEU A 125 -9.88 14.44 -3.19
N VAL A 126 -9.96 14.59 -1.87
CA VAL A 126 -8.90 14.16 -0.95
C VAL A 126 -8.79 12.64 -0.93
N GLY A 127 -9.91 11.92 -0.78
CA GLY A 127 -9.92 10.45 -0.83
C GLY A 127 -9.43 9.92 -2.18
N GLY A 128 -9.94 10.49 -3.27
CA GLY A 128 -9.55 10.13 -4.64
C GLY A 128 -8.06 10.38 -4.91
N SER A 129 -7.50 11.51 -4.48
CA SER A 129 -6.07 11.80 -4.63
C SER A 129 -5.19 10.79 -3.90
N ARG A 130 -5.59 10.38 -2.69
CA ARG A 130 -4.88 9.36 -1.90
C ARG A 130 -4.97 7.98 -2.55
N PHE A 131 -6.16 7.60 -3.02
CA PHE A 131 -6.38 6.35 -3.73
C PHE A 131 -5.61 6.30 -5.05
N PHE A 132 -5.63 7.38 -5.84
CA PHE A 132 -4.90 7.49 -7.10
C PHE A 132 -3.38 7.38 -6.89
N TYR A 133 -2.83 8.06 -5.88
CA TYR A 133 -1.42 7.93 -5.51
C TYR A 133 -1.05 6.48 -5.17
N ARG A 134 -1.93 5.77 -4.43
CA ARG A 134 -1.74 4.36 -4.11
C ARG A 134 -1.71 3.48 -5.37
N LEU A 135 -2.65 3.70 -6.32
CA LEU A 135 -2.69 2.97 -7.59
C LEU A 135 -1.45 3.19 -8.43
N LEU A 136 -1.02 4.46 -8.57
CA LEU A 136 0.20 4.80 -9.30
C LEU A 136 1.42 4.11 -8.69
N ARG A 137 1.57 4.15 -7.38
CA ARG A 137 2.69 3.51 -6.68
C ARG A 137 2.69 1.99 -6.85
N LEU A 138 1.51 1.36 -6.81
CA LEU A 138 1.38 -0.09 -7.07
C LEU A 138 1.76 -0.43 -8.51
N ARG A 139 1.36 0.40 -9.50
CA ARG A 139 1.74 0.21 -10.92
C ARG A 139 3.23 0.44 -11.15
N TYR A 140 3.80 1.48 -10.54
CA TYR A 140 5.22 1.81 -10.66
C TYR A 140 6.10 0.70 -10.06
N ARG A 141 5.73 0.18 -8.89
CA ARG A 141 6.40 -0.98 -8.28
C ARG A 141 6.31 -2.23 -9.15
N LYS A 142 5.16 -2.51 -9.79
CA LYS A 142 5.04 -3.62 -10.75
C LYS A 142 5.99 -3.44 -11.94
N ARG A 143 6.15 -2.22 -12.47
CA ARG A 143 7.07 -1.95 -13.60
C ARG A 143 8.55 -2.09 -13.20
N GLN A 144 8.97 -1.64 -12.05
CA GLN A 144 10.36 -1.81 -11.59
C GLN A 144 10.73 -3.29 -11.36
N HIS A 145 9.79 -4.14 -10.96
CA HIS A 145 10.03 -5.59 -10.85
C HIS A 145 10.11 -6.31 -12.20
N TYR A 146 9.64 -5.71 -13.27
CA TYR A 146 9.78 -6.25 -14.64
C TYR A 146 11.14 -5.92 -15.28
N SER A 147 11.95 -5.09 -14.65
CA SER A 147 13.33 -4.81 -15.08
C SER A 147 14.23 -5.94 -14.59
N ILE A 148 14.30 -6.99 -15.41
CA ILE A 148 15.37 -7.96 -15.66
C ILE A 148 16.43 -8.10 -14.52
N LYS A 149 16.02 -8.44 -13.31
CA LYS A 149 16.87 -9.20 -12.41
C LYS A 149 16.43 -10.66 -12.52
N LYS A 150 17.33 -11.49 -13.05
CA LYS A 150 17.18 -12.95 -13.18
C LYS A 150 16.85 -13.50 -11.78
N LYS A 151 15.57 -13.81 -11.52
CA LYS A 151 15.18 -14.34 -10.20
C LYS A 151 15.88 -15.66 -9.98
N LYS A 152 16.57 -15.83 -8.86
CA LYS A 152 17.17 -17.10 -8.47
C LYS A 152 16.11 -18.19 -8.41
N LYS A 153 16.34 -19.26 -9.15
CA LYS A 153 15.41 -20.39 -9.20
C LYS A 153 15.61 -21.28 -7.99
N ILE A 154 14.55 -21.49 -7.21
CA ILE A 154 14.60 -22.22 -5.95
C ILE A 154 13.81 -23.51 -6.05
N MET A 155 14.37 -24.58 -5.49
CA MET A 155 13.68 -25.81 -5.13
C MET A 155 13.38 -25.79 -3.64
N LEU A 156 12.14 -26.07 -3.27
CA LEU A 156 11.72 -26.22 -1.88
C LEU A 156 11.59 -27.70 -1.52
N ILE A 157 12.19 -28.12 -0.44
CA ILE A 157 12.05 -29.46 0.11
C ILE A 157 11.16 -29.40 1.35
N GLY A 158 9.99 -30.04 1.28
CA GLY A 158 8.97 -30.04 2.30
C GLY A 158 7.70 -29.32 1.86
N ALA A 159 6.64 -30.08 1.63
CA ALA A 159 5.30 -29.62 1.25
C ALA A 159 4.35 -29.63 2.47
N GLY A 160 4.87 -29.37 3.66
CA GLY A 160 4.14 -29.20 4.92
C GLY A 160 3.71 -27.75 5.14
N GLU A 161 3.24 -27.44 6.35
CA GLU A 161 2.79 -26.10 6.73
C GLU A 161 3.93 -25.08 6.63
N ALA A 162 5.13 -25.43 7.12
CA ALA A 162 6.31 -24.56 6.98
C ALA A 162 6.66 -24.27 5.52
N GLY A 163 6.60 -25.27 4.63
CA GLY A 163 6.80 -25.08 3.21
C GLY A 163 5.75 -24.17 2.58
N ARG A 164 4.48 -24.36 2.96
CA ARG A 164 3.38 -23.52 2.49
C ARG A 164 3.57 -22.05 2.90
N THR A 165 3.93 -21.82 4.16
CA THR A 165 4.19 -20.47 4.67
C THR A 165 5.35 -19.80 3.91
N LEU A 166 6.43 -20.54 3.69
CA LEU A 166 7.60 -20.05 2.96
C LEU A 166 7.28 -19.73 1.49
N ILE A 167 6.45 -20.54 0.82
CA ILE A 167 5.97 -20.26 -0.54
C ILE A 167 5.19 -18.95 -0.54
N GLN A 168 4.26 -18.79 0.40
CA GLN A 168 3.44 -17.60 0.50
C GLN A 168 4.29 -16.36 0.78
N GLU A 169 5.29 -16.46 1.65
CA GLU A 169 6.20 -15.38 1.97
C GLU A 169 7.05 -14.97 0.76
N ILE A 170 7.65 -15.93 0.05
CA ILE A 170 8.46 -15.66 -1.16
C ILE A 170 7.58 -15.10 -2.29
N GLN A 171 6.36 -15.60 -2.48
CA GLN A 171 5.44 -15.07 -3.48
C GLN A 171 4.93 -13.66 -3.16
N ASN A 172 4.71 -13.37 -1.88
CA ASN A 172 4.26 -12.07 -1.40
C ASN A 172 5.41 -11.07 -1.20
N SER A 173 6.62 -11.57 -0.95
CA SER A 173 7.80 -10.73 -0.78
C SER A 173 8.18 -10.07 -2.09
N ARG A 174 8.18 -8.75 -2.06
CA ARG A 174 8.55 -7.90 -3.19
C ARG A 174 10.06 -7.63 -3.25
N TYR A 175 10.80 -8.08 -2.23
CA TYR A 175 12.23 -7.80 -2.07
C TYR A 175 13.12 -9.01 -2.35
N LEU A 176 12.52 -10.19 -2.39
CA LEU A 176 13.25 -11.42 -2.68
C LEU A 176 13.30 -11.65 -4.20
N ASP A 177 14.49 -11.50 -4.77
CA ASP A 177 14.75 -11.84 -6.17
C ASP A 177 14.81 -13.38 -6.34
N GLN A 178 13.76 -14.06 -5.86
CA GLN A 178 13.67 -15.52 -5.77
C GLN A 178 12.37 -16.02 -6.38
N LYS A 179 12.41 -17.20 -7.02
CA LYS A 179 11.24 -17.88 -7.58
C LYS A 179 11.29 -19.36 -7.23
N ILE A 180 10.28 -19.84 -6.52
CA ILE A 180 10.16 -21.29 -6.28
C ILE A 180 9.64 -21.93 -7.57
N CYS A 181 10.43 -22.85 -8.15
CA CYS A 181 10.13 -23.52 -9.40
C CYS A 181 9.45 -24.88 -9.19
N CYS A 182 9.79 -25.58 -8.11
CA CYS A 182 9.23 -26.88 -7.77
C CYS A 182 9.35 -27.18 -6.28
N VAL A 183 8.55 -28.13 -5.82
CA VAL A 183 8.55 -28.64 -4.45
C VAL A 183 8.85 -30.15 -4.46
N ILE A 184 9.63 -30.61 -3.49
CA ILE A 184 9.92 -32.02 -3.21
C ILE A 184 9.31 -32.42 -1.87
N ASP A 185 8.63 -33.55 -1.79
CA ASP A 185 8.11 -34.08 -0.53
C ASP A 185 8.05 -35.62 -0.59
N ASP A 186 8.54 -36.29 0.46
CA ASP A 186 8.57 -37.77 0.52
C ASP A 186 7.17 -38.38 0.69
N ASN A 187 6.16 -37.61 1.01
CA ASN A 187 4.80 -38.08 1.12
C ASN A 187 4.18 -38.31 -0.26
N ARG A 188 4.09 -39.59 -0.66
CA ARG A 188 3.52 -40.00 -1.95
C ARG A 188 2.14 -39.42 -2.26
N ARG A 189 1.32 -39.15 -1.24
CA ARG A 189 -0.04 -38.54 -1.43
C ARG A 189 0.02 -37.11 -1.94
N LYS A 190 1.14 -36.42 -1.80
CA LYS A 190 1.32 -35.01 -2.24
C LYS A 190 1.97 -34.90 -3.60
N ILE A 191 2.67 -35.95 -4.05
CA ILE A 191 3.37 -35.96 -5.35
C ILE A 191 2.36 -35.76 -6.48
N GLY A 192 2.69 -34.88 -7.44
CA GLY A 192 1.83 -34.50 -8.55
C GLY A 192 0.79 -33.42 -8.21
N ARG A 193 0.58 -33.09 -6.94
CA ARG A 193 -0.35 -32.01 -6.52
C ARG A 193 0.31 -30.65 -6.57
N TYR A 194 -0.50 -29.61 -6.44
CA TYR A 194 -0.06 -28.22 -6.42
C TYR A 194 -0.24 -27.59 -5.03
N ILE A 195 0.74 -26.82 -4.59
CA ILE A 195 0.68 -26.00 -3.37
C ILE A 195 0.89 -24.56 -3.78
N LEU A 196 -0.13 -23.71 -3.59
CA LEU A 196 -0.11 -22.30 -3.99
C LEU A 196 0.39 -22.10 -5.44
N GLY A 197 -0.06 -22.97 -6.35
CA GLY A 197 0.29 -22.91 -7.78
C GLY A 197 1.64 -23.55 -8.15
N ILE A 198 2.41 -24.11 -7.19
CA ILE A 198 3.69 -24.78 -7.43
C ILE A 198 3.52 -26.29 -7.32
N ARG A 199 4.03 -27.02 -8.31
CA ARG A 199 3.88 -28.49 -8.38
C ARG A 199 4.85 -29.20 -7.44
N VAL A 200 4.37 -30.21 -6.72
CA VAL A 200 5.19 -31.22 -6.03
C VAL A 200 5.64 -32.24 -7.07
N VAL A 201 6.93 -32.22 -7.43
CA VAL A 201 7.44 -32.96 -8.60
C VAL A 201 7.93 -34.37 -8.28
N GLY A 202 8.17 -34.68 -7.01
CA GLY A 202 8.62 -36.00 -6.59
C GLY A 202 9.08 -36.06 -5.15
N ASP A 203 9.66 -37.21 -4.79
CA ASP A 203 10.33 -37.47 -3.52
C ASP A 203 11.82 -37.04 -3.56
N ARG A 204 12.58 -37.34 -2.49
CA ARG A 204 13.99 -37.02 -2.38
C ARG A 204 14.85 -37.54 -3.53
N ASN A 205 14.47 -38.66 -4.18
CA ASN A 205 15.19 -39.22 -5.31
C ASN A 205 15.07 -38.35 -6.58
N ALA A 206 14.03 -37.51 -6.66
CA ALA A 206 13.83 -36.63 -7.77
C ALA A 206 14.66 -35.30 -7.68
N ILE A 207 15.42 -35.10 -6.58
CA ILE A 207 16.17 -33.84 -6.35
C ILE A 207 17.16 -33.59 -7.50
N LYS A 208 18.09 -34.51 -7.78
CA LYS A 208 19.12 -34.31 -8.82
C LYS A 208 18.51 -33.98 -10.19
N ARG A 209 17.56 -34.82 -10.63
CA ARG A 209 16.87 -34.64 -11.91
C ARG A 209 16.10 -33.31 -11.97
N SER A 210 15.52 -32.89 -10.87
CA SER A 210 14.76 -31.64 -10.82
C SER A 210 15.66 -30.42 -10.80
N VAL A 211 16.83 -30.48 -10.19
CA VAL A 211 17.88 -29.46 -10.23
C VAL A 211 18.25 -29.13 -11.68
N GLU A 212 18.58 -30.16 -12.45
CA GLU A 212 18.95 -30.02 -13.86
C GLU A 212 17.77 -29.53 -14.70
N ARG A 213 16.60 -30.17 -14.57
CA ARG A 213 15.42 -29.87 -15.38
C ARG A 213 14.92 -28.44 -15.23
N TYR A 214 14.93 -27.88 -14.01
CA TYR A 214 14.42 -26.55 -13.71
C TYR A 214 15.53 -25.49 -13.66
N GLY A 215 16.79 -25.89 -13.74
CA GLY A 215 17.96 -25.03 -13.59
C GLY A 215 17.98 -24.35 -12.21
N ILE A 216 17.88 -25.16 -11.16
CA ILE A 216 17.79 -24.66 -9.79
C ILE A 216 19.14 -24.10 -9.35
N GLU A 217 19.10 -22.92 -8.76
CA GLU A 217 20.28 -22.19 -8.26
C GLU A 217 20.39 -22.23 -6.72
N GLN A 218 19.29 -22.61 -6.04
CA GLN A 218 19.24 -22.69 -4.58
C GLN A 218 18.24 -23.75 -4.12
N ILE A 219 18.57 -24.47 -3.05
CA ILE A 219 17.68 -25.43 -2.40
C ILE A 219 17.37 -24.92 -0.99
N ILE A 220 16.09 -24.87 -0.65
CA ILE A 220 15.63 -24.52 0.70
C ILE A 220 14.90 -25.72 1.30
N ILE A 221 15.25 -26.06 2.55
CA ILE A 221 14.66 -27.19 3.27
C ILE A 221 13.70 -26.63 4.33
N ALA A 222 12.41 -26.93 4.19
CA ALA A 222 11.34 -26.46 5.07
C ALA A 222 10.65 -27.64 5.78
N ILE A 223 11.43 -28.41 6.54
CA ILE A 223 10.96 -29.59 7.30
C ILE A 223 11.40 -29.45 8.77
N PRO A 224 10.87 -28.48 9.54
CA PRO A 224 11.31 -28.23 10.92
C PRO A 224 11.06 -29.39 11.87
N SER A 225 10.06 -30.23 11.58
CA SER A 225 9.72 -31.42 12.40
C SER A 225 10.55 -32.67 12.05
N ALA A 226 11.44 -32.58 11.08
CA ALA A 226 12.28 -33.73 10.70
C ALA A 226 13.48 -33.85 11.63
N GLY A 227 13.54 -34.92 12.42
CA GLY A 227 14.76 -35.29 13.17
C GLY A 227 15.96 -35.53 12.26
N SER A 228 17.18 -35.44 12.83
CA SER A 228 18.45 -35.53 12.13
C SER A 228 18.58 -36.80 11.24
N ARG A 229 17.94 -37.91 11.63
CA ARG A 229 17.94 -39.17 10.84
C ARG A 229 17.23 -39.03 9.48
N LYS A 230 16.18 -38.21 9.39
CA LYS A 230 15.44 -37.98 8.13
C LYS A 230 16.11 -36.88 7.29
N LEU A 231 16.78 -35.94 7.95
CA LEU A 231 17.40 -34.80 7.28
C LEU A 231 18.73 -35.16 6.61
N ARG A 232 19.55 -36.00 7.25
CA ARG A 232 20.86 -36.41 6.72
C ARG A 232 20.81 -36.91 5.27
N PRO A 233 19.97 -37.91 4.91
CA PRO A 233 19.92 -38.42 3.54
C PRO A 233 19.54 -37.32 2.51
N ILE A 234 18.66 -36.38 2.88
CA ILE A 234 18.26 -35.27 2.01
C ILE A 234 19.46 -34.33 1.80
N LEU A 235 20.17 -34.02 2.89
CA LEU A 235 21.36 -33.15 2.83
C LEU A 235 22.47 -33.76 1.99
N ASP A 236 22.67 -35.06 2.08
CA ASP A 236 23.71 -35.77 1.30
C ASP A 236 23.37 -35.73 -0.20
N ILE A 237 22.10 -35.96 -0.59
CA ILE A 237 21.68 -35.81 -1.98
C ILE A 237 21.84 -34.35 -2.45
N CYS A 238 21.53 -33.36 -1.60
CA CYS A 238 21.70 -31.96 -1.94
C CYS A 238 23.19 -31.58 -2.11
N LYS A 239 24.10 -32.13 -1.31
CA LYS A 239 25.54 -31.91 -1.46
C LYS A 239 26.06 -32.36 -2.84
N ASP A 240 25.54 -33.48 -3.33
CA ASP A 240 25.93 -34.02 -4.64
C ASP A 240 25.43 -33.19 -5.83
N THR A 241 24.59 -32.18 -5.61
CA THR A 241 24.08 -31.31 -6.69
C THR A 241 24.94 -30.08 -6.95
N GLU A 242 26.08 -29.92 -6.22
CA GLU A 242 27.01 -28.77 -6.31
C GLU A 242 26.36 -27.38 -6.12
N ILE A 243 25.08 -27.31 -5.74
CA ILE A 243 24.39 -26.05 -5.48
C ILE A 243 24.89 -25.49 -4.15
N GLY A 244 25.37 -24.22 -4.19
CA GLY A 244 25.92 -23.52 -3.02
C GLY A 244 24.98 -23.53 -1.82
N ARG A 245 25.51 -23.76 -0.63
CA ARG A 245 24.77 -23.85 0.64
C ARG A 245 24.30 -22.43 1.04
N ALA A 246 22.98 -22.21 1.06
CA ALA A 246 22.41 -21.16 1.89
C ALA A 246 22.01 -21.80 3.23
N HIS A 247 22.68 -21.41 4.31
CA HIS A 247 22.25 -21.76 5.67
C HIS A 247 21.10 -20.83 6.07
N VAL A 248 20.01 -21.41 6.53
CA VAL A 248 19.00 -20.74 7.33
C VAL A 248 19.30 -21.04 8.79
#